data_555139f6d5f265d8a00867b29f4095b0
#
_entry.id   555139f6d5f265d8a00867b29f4095b0
#
_cell.length_a   1.000
_cell.length_b   1.000
_cell.length_c   1.000
_cell.angle_alpha   90.00
_cell.angle_beta   90.00
_cell.angle_gamma   90.00
#
_symmetry.space_group_name_H-M   'P 1'
#
loop_
_entity.id
_entity.type
_entity.pdbx_description
1 polymer ?
#
loop_
_entity_poly.entity_id
_entity_poly.type
_entity_poly.pdbx_seq_one_letter_code
_entity_poly.pdbx_strand_id
1 'polypeptide(L)'
;EAQRDAADVARKAQAMTSAIERRAYTSSAYLRAGAALLSTQDEITPELFRRFVSELRLDANYRGAEGIGWAPVVTAAELPEFEARLSRSRVEEQRVSPSLAEQPRDMLTPILYLQPDTVRNRRALGYDMYSEPIRRAAMDLAGANDRPTASGPIVLQQEGDSEAAGFLIYMPVFEGLSSTRELKGFIYSPFNASQFLSSAS
;
A
#
# COMPACT_ATOMS: atom_id res chain seq x y z
N GLU A 1 10.73 41.18 -17.88
CA GLU A 1 11.46 39.96 -17.44
C GLU A 1 10.76 39.33 -16.24
N ALA A 2 10.58 40.01 -15.11
CA ALA A 2 9.97 39.45 -13.91
C ALA A 2 8.54 38.89 -14.10
N GLN A 3 7.71 39.46 -14.97
CA GLN A 3 6.35 38.95 -15.26
C GLN A 3 6.39 37.68 -16.15
N ARG A 4 7.38 37.56 -17.03
CA ARG A 4 7.58 36.33 -17.84
C ARG A 4 8.08 35.18 -16.97
N ASP A 5 9.00 35.45 -16.05
CA ASP A 5 9.52 34.46 -15.12
C ASP A 5 8.44 33.96 -14.14
N ALA A 6 7.59 34.85 -13.65
CA ALA A 6 6.46 34.48 -12.80
C ALA A 6 5.42 33.62 -13.54
N ALA A 7 5.11 33.95 -14.81
CA ALA A 7 4.21 33.17 -15.63
C ALA A 7 4.76 31.78 -15.98
N ASP A 8 6.09 31.68 -16.16
CA ASP A 8 6.77 30.42 -16.44
C ASP A 8 6.77 29.50 -15.21
N VAL A 9 7.05 30.05 -14.04
CA VAL A 9 6.97 29.33 -12.77
C VAL A 9 5.55 28.83 -12.49
N ALA A 10 4.52 29.66 -12.75
CA ALA A 10 3.13 29.27 -12.57
C ALA A 10 2.72 28.12 -13.52
N ARG A 11 3.15 28.18 -14.79
CA ARG A 11 2.89 27.09 -15.76
C ARG A 11 3.56 25.79 -15.36
N LYS A 12 4.81 25.83 -14.90
CA LYS A 12 5.54 24.65 -14.43
C LYS A 12 4.87 24.04 -13.20
N ALA A 13 4.47 24.86 -12.24
CA ALA A 13 3.74 24.42 -11.06
C ALA A 13 2.42 23.74 -11.43
N GLN A 14 1.64 24.31 -12.35
CA GLN A 14 0.38 23.73 -12.79
C GLN A 14 0.57 22.44 -13.58
N ALA A 15 1.59 22.36 -14.44
CA ALA A 15 1.92 21.12 -15.16
C ALA A 15 2.32 19.99 -14.19
N MET A 16 3.08 20.33 -13.16
CA MET A 16 3.49 19.39 -12.10
C MET A 16 2.30 18.89 -11.29
N THR A 17 1.40 19.79 -10.87
CA THR A 17 0.16 19.43 -10.17
C THR A 17 -0.68 18.47 -11.01
N SER A 18 -0.91 18.77 -12.29
CA SER A 18 -1.67 17.91 -13.20
C SER A 18 -1.01 16.55 -13.43
N ALA A 19 0.32 16.47 -13.45
CA ALA A 19 1.03 15.22 -13.57
C ALA A 19 0.88 14.36 -12.31
N ILE A 20 0.94 14.96 -11.12
CA ILE A 20 0.70 14.28 -9.84
C ILE A 20 -0.73 13.73 -9.77
N GLU A 21 -1.73 14.53 -10.14
CA GLU A 21 -3.13 14.11 -10.17
C GLU A 21 -3.37 12.93 -11.10
N ARG A 22 -2.82 12.97 -12.33
CA ARG A 22 -2.93 11.84 -13.28
C ARG A 22 -2.32 10.56 -12.73
N ARG A 23 -1.20 10.63 -12.02
CA ARG A 23 -0.56 9.47 -11.41
C ARG A 23 -1.35 8.91 -10.24
N ALA A 24 -1.83 9.78 -9.37
CA ALA A 24 -2.71 9.39 -8.28
C ALA A 24 -3.97 8.70 -8.81
N TYR A 25 -4.53 9.22 -9.90
CA TYR A 25 -5.68 8.60 -10.58
C TYR A 25 -5.35 7.21 -11.15
N THR A 26 -4.22 7.06 -11.85
CA THR A 26 -3.79 5.77 -12.41
C THR A 26 -3.51 4.74 -11.32
N SER A 27 -2.80 5.13 -10.26
CA SER A 27 -2.55 4.28 -9.10
C SER A 27 -3.83 3.83 -8.43
N SER A 28 -4.79 4.75 -8.26
CA SER A 28 -6.11 4.46 -7.70
C SER A 28 -6.90 3.48 -8.56
N ALA A 29 -6.81 3.57 -9.89
CA ALA A 29 -7.47 2.65 -10.80
C ALA A 29 -6.94 1.23 -10.69
N TYR A 30 -5.63 1.05 -10.60
CA TYR A 30 -5.00 -0.26 -10.36
C TYR A 30 -5.42 -0.86 -9.01
N LEU A 31 -5.45 -0.06 -7.95
CA LEU A 31 -5.86 -0.52 -6.63
C LEU A 31 -7.36 -0.87 -6.58
N ARG A 32 -8.22 -0.11 -7.27
CA ARG A 32 -9.64 -0.45 -7.42
C ARG A 32 -9.86 -1.77 -8.15
N ALA A 33 -9.13 -2.00 -9.23
CA ALA A 33 -9.19 -3.27 -9.97
C ALA A 33 -8.74 -4.44 -9.09
N GLY A 34 -7.67 -4.26 -8.32
CA GLY A 34 -7.19 -5.22 -7.33
C GLY A 34 -8.22 -5.50 -6.24
N ALA A 35 -8.81 -4.47 -5.66
CA ALA A 35 -9.84 -4.62 -4.64
C ALA A 35 -11.06 -5.39 -5.18
N ALA A 36 -11.49 -5.12 -6.39
CA ALA A 36 -12.59 -5.84 -7.03
C ALA A 36 -12.26 -7.33 -7.22
N LEU A 37 -11.04 -7.65 -7.67
CA LEU A 37 -10.60 -9.04 -7.79
C LEU A 37 -10.53 -9.73 -6.43
N LEU A 38 -9.85 -9.13 -5.47
CA LEU A 38 -9.61 -9.75 -4.16
C LEU A 38 -10.90 -9.92 -3.34
N SER A 39 -11.90 -9.06 -3.54
CA SER A 39 -13.22 -9.20 -2.89
C SER A 39 -13.99 -10.45 -3.31
N THR A 40 -13.67 -11.02 -4.47
CA THR A 40 -14.34 -12.22 -5.01
C THR A 40 -13.64 -13.53 -4.65
N GLN A 41 -12.50 -13.46 -3.96
CA GLN A 41 -11.69 -14.63 -3.63
C GLN A 41 -11.93 -15.06 -2.18
N ASP A 42 -12.17 -16.35 -1.96
CA ASP A 42 -12.24 -16.90 -0.60
C ASP A 42 -10.85 -16.90 0.05
N GLU A 43 -9.82 -17.24 -0.71
CA GLU A 43 -8.43 -17.20 -0.27
C GLU A 43 -7.55 -16.45 -1.29
N ILE A 44 -6.74 -15.51 -0.81
CA ILE A 44 -5.77 -14.80 -1.61
C ILE A 44 -4.43 -15.53 -1.49
N THR A 45 -4.13 -16.39 -2.48
CA THR A 45 -2.89 -17.15 -2.53
C THR A 45 -1.73 -16.28 -3.03
N PRO A 46 -0.46 -16.64 -2.72
CA PRO A 46 0.72 -15.95 -3.25
C PRO A 46 0.74 -15.94 -4.80
N GLU A 47 0.34 -17.04 -5.43
CA GLU A 47 0.30 -17.20 -6.88
C GLU A 47 -0.74 -16.28 -7.53
N LEU A 48 -1.95 -16.22 -6.95
CA LEU A 48 -3.00 -15.32 -7.41
C LEU A 48 -2.54 -13.86 -7.36
N PHE A 49 -1.99 -13.45 -6.22
CA PHE A 49 -1.56 -12.07 -6.02
C PHE A 49 -0.41 -11.69 -6.95
N ARG A 50 0.60 -12.54 -7.05
CA ARG A 50 1.73 -12.34 -7.97
C ARG A 50 1.27 -12.23 -9.41
N ARG A 51 0.38 -13.14 -9.86
CA ARG A 51 -0.16 -13.13 -11.22
C ARG A 51 -0.95 -11.86 -11.49
N PHE A 52 -1.81 -11.45 -10.57
CA PHE A 52 -2.58 -10.20 -10.69
C PHE A 52 -1.66 -9.00 -10.90
N VAL A 53 -0.66 -8.81 -10.04
CA VAL A 53 0.27 -7.68 -10.15
C VAL A 53 1.09 -7.75 -11.46
N SER A 54 1.51 -8.95 -11.87
CA SER A 54 2.23 -9.15 -13.13
C SER A 54 1.39 -8.76 -14.35
N GLU A 55 0.10 -9.10 -14.36
CA GLU A 55 -0.81 -8.78 -15.46
C GLU A 55 -1.15 -7.28 -15.56
N LEU A 56 -1.00 -6.52 -14.49
CA LEU A 56 -1.14 -5.07 -14.52
C LEU A 56 -0.05 -4.40 -15.39
N ARG A 57 1.07 -5.08 -15.64
CA ARG A 57 2.19 -4.60 -16.45
C ARG A 57 2.58 -3.18 -16.06
N LEU A 58 2.90 -3.01 -14.79
CA LEU A 58 3.32 -1.73 -14.22
C LEU A 58 4.54 -1.22 -14.98
N ASP A 59 4.29 -0.40 -15.98
CA ASP A 59 5.28 0.13 -16.91
C ASP A 59 5.91 1.42 -16.41
N ALA A 60 6.62 2.12 -17.31
CA ALA A 60 7.28 3.37 -17.01
C ALA A 60 6.35 4.48 -16.48
N ASN A 61 5.03 4.35 -16.66
CA ASN A 61 4.04 5.33 -16.19
C ASN A 61 3.69 5.15 -14.70
N TYR A 62 4.03 4.00 -14.11
CA TYR A 62 3.86 3.72 -12.67
C TYR A 62 5.14 4.05 -11.87
N ARG A 63 5.89 5.05 -12.32
CA ARG A 63 7.12 5.49 -11.68
C ARG A 63 6.86 6.06 -10.30
N GLY A 64 7.76 5.75 -9.36
CA GLY A 64 7.66 6.16 -7.96
C GLY A 64 6.86 5.19 -7.09
N ALA A 65 6.08 4.28 -7.66
CA ALA A 65 5.51 3.17 -6.92
C ALA A 65 6.58 2.12 -6.64
N GLU A 66 6.67 1.73 -5.38
CA GLU A 66 7.61 0.71 -4.91
C GLU A 66 7.03 -0.70 -5.00
N GLY A 67 5.78 -0.80 -5.43
CA GLY A 67 5.07 -2.05 -5.61
C GLY A 67 3.58 -1.97 -5.32
N ILE A 68 2.95 -3.14 -5.28
CA ILE A 68 1.58 -3.34 -4.80
C ILE A 68 1.59 -4.42 -3.75
N GLY A 69 0.93 -4.16 -2.62
CA GLY A 69 0.89 -5.06 -1.48
C GLY A 69 -0.54 -5.42 -1.04
N TRP A 70 -0.63 -6.51 -0.30
CA TRP A 70 -1.85 -6.99 0.35
C TRP A 70 -1.61 -7.14 1.84
N ALA A 71 -2.49 -6.53 2.63
CA ALA A 71 -2.49 -6.64 4.08
C ALA A 71 -3.91 -7.02 4.55
N PRO A 72 -4.14 -8.26 4.96
CA PRO A 72 -5.42 -8.68 5.50
C PRO A 72 -5.67 -8.08 6.88
N VAL A 73 -6.93 -7.91 7.26
CA VAL A 73 -7.32 -7.68 8.64
C VAL A 73 -7.16 -8.99 9.41
N VAL A 74 -6.41 -8.94 10.50
CA VAL A 74 -6.11 -10.09 11.36
C VAL A 74 -6.44 -9.73 12.79
N THR A 75 -7.17 -10.60 13.49
CA THR A 75 -7.38 -10.48 14.93
C THR A 75 -6.20 -11.08 15.70
N ALA A 76 -6.07 -10.73 16.98
CA ALA A 76 -5.04 -11.31 17.84
C ALA A 76 -5.12 -12.85 17.91
N ALA A 77 -6.33 -13.41 17.83
CA ALA A 77 -6.54 -14.87 17.84
C ALA A 77 -6.06 -15.57 16.56
N GLU A 78 -6.13 -14.88 15.42
CA GLU A 78 -5.72 -15.39 14.09
C GLU A 78 -4.22 -15.22 13.82
N LEU A 79 -3.52 -14.46 14.68
CA LEU A 79 -2.10 -14.12 14.46
C LEU A 79 -1.18 -15.34 14.27
N PRO A 80 -1.30 -16.45 15.07
CA PRO A 80 -0.44 -17.61 14.86
C PRO A 80 -0.60 -18.25 13.48
N GLU A 81 -1.82 -18.32 12.95
CA GLU A 81 -2.09 -18.84 11.61
C GLU A 81 -1.52 -17.91 10.54
N PHE A 82 -1.69 -16.59 10.71
CA PHE A 82 -1.11 -15.61 9.83
C PHE A 82 0.41 -15.70 9.75
N GLU A 83 1.10 -15.79 10.89
CA GLU A 83 2.56 -15.93 10.96
C GLU A 83 3.05 -17.25 10.31
N ALA A 84 2.28 -18.33 10.46
CA ALA A 84 2.54 -19.58 9.76
C ALA A 84 2.43 -19.43 8.24
N ARG A 85 1.45 -18.67 7.74
CA ARG A 85 1.32 -18.35 6.31
C ARG A 85 2.47 -17.48 5.81
N LEU A 86 2.84 -16.47 6.58
CA LEU A 86 3.93 -15.55 6.26
C LEU A 86 5.27 -16.29 6.12
N SER A 87 5.49 -17.33 6.92
CA SER A 87 6.71 -18.12 6.95
C SER A 87 6.79 -19.24 5.91
N ARG A 88 5.66 -19.67 5.32
CA ARG A 88 5.61 -20.84 4.40
C ARG A 88 6.55 -20.78 3.20
N SER A 89 6.85 -19.58 2.70
CA SER A 89 7.68 -19.38 1.52
C SER A 89 9.13 -18.98 1.85
N ARG A 90 9.58 -19.14 3.10
CA ARG A 90 10.84 -18.58 3.58
C ARG A 90 11.65 -19.58 4.43
N VAL A 91 12.95 -19.33 4.44
CA VAL A 91 13.92 -20.16 5.23
C VAL A 91 13.86 -19.79 6.71
N GLU A 92 13.47 -18.57 7.04
CA GLU A 92 13.41 -18.06 8.41
C GLU A 92 11.96 -17.80 8.83
N GLU A 93 11.67 -18.07 10.11
CA GLU A 93 10.40 -17.72 10.73
C GLU A 93 10.16 -16.22 10.65
N GLN A 94 9.05 -15.85 10.05
CA GLN A 94 8.62 -14.46 9.95
C GLN A 94 7.54 -14.17 10.99
N ARG A 95 7.70 -13.07 11.72
CA ARG A 95 6.73 -12.64 12.73
C ARG A 95 6.20 -11.26 12.42
N VAL A 96 5.04 -10.96 12.99
CA VAL A 96 4.44 -9.63 12.88
C VAL A 96 5.19 -8.64 13.78
N SER A 97 5.48 -7.47 13.24
CA SER A 97 6.16 -6.38 13.94
C SER A 97 5.32 -5.09 13.88
N PRO A 98 5.20 -4.34 14.97
CA PRO A 98 5.59 -4.71 16.34
C PRO A 98 4.75 -5.87 16.87
N SER A 99 5.32 -6.66 17.78
CA SER A 99 4.60 -7.77 18.42
C SER A 99 3.46 -7.28 19.30
N LEU A 100 2.50 -8.18 19.63
CA LEU A 100 1.42 -7.85 20.58
C LEU A 100 1.92 -7.60 22.00
N ALA A 101 3.08 -8.17 22.36
CA ALA A 101 3.70 -7.90 23.66
C ALA A 101 4.26 -6.47 23.75
N GLU A 102 4.82 -5.97 22.65
CA GLU A 102 5.33 -4.59 22.57
C GLU A 102 4.19 -3.56 22.44
N GLN A 103 3.18 -3.89 21.67
CA GLN A 103 2.03 -3.03 21.43
C GLN A 103 0.74 -3.84 21.40
N PRO A 104 0.04 -3.98 22.53
CA PRO A 104 -1.24 -4.70 22.61
C PRO A 104 -2.32 -4.03 21.73
N ARG A 105 -3.03 -4.84 20.93
CA ARG A 105 -4.12 -4.40 20.05
C ARG A 105 -4.95 -5.58 19.57
N ASP A 106 -6.22 -5.35 19.31
CA ASP A 106 -7.17 -6.41 18.92
C ASP A 106 -7.22 -6.65 17.41
N MET A 107 -6.93 -5.61 16.62
CA MET A 107 -6.94 -5.66 15.16
C MET A 107 -5.58 -5.26 14.60
N LEU A 108 -5.11 -6.03 13.64
CA LEU A 108 -3.86 -5.84 12.92
C LEU A 108 -4.12 -5.84 11.41
N THR A 109 -3.26 -5.14 10.67
CA THR A 109 -3.19 -5.24 9.21
C THR A 109 -1.75 -5.44 8.75
N PRO A 110 -1.18 -6.62 9.05
CA PRO A 110 0.19 -6.93 8.70
C PRO A 110 0.33 -7.22 7.20
N ILE A 111 1.44 -6.79 6.63
CA ILE A 111 1.74 -7.00 5.21
C ILE A 111 2.01 -8.48 4.95
N LEU A 112 1.17 -9.12 4.15
CA LEU A 112 1.33 -10.52 3.76
C LEU A 112 2.08 -10.66 2.42
N TYR A 113 1.72 -9.85 1.44
CA TYR A 113 2.35 -9.85 0.12
C TYR A 113 2.76 -8.43 -0.28
N LEU A 114 3.89 -8.32 -0.99
CA LEU A 114 4.34 -7.09 -1.64
C LEU A 114 5.10 -7.49 -2.91
N GLN A 115 4.59 -7.09 -4.06
CA GLN A 115 5.18 -7.34 -5.36
C GLN A 115 5.72 -6.04 -5.97
N PRO A 116 6.86 -6.08 -6.68
CA PRO A 116 7.68 -7.25 -6.99
C PRO A 116 8.39 -7.84 -5.78
N ASP A 117 8.70 -9.14 -5.82
CA ASP A 117 9.41 -9.85 -4.75
C ASP A 117 10.91 -9.55 -4.79
N THR A 118 11.29 -8.41 -4.24
CA THR A 118 12.67 -7.95 -4.11
C THR A 118 13.17 -8.07 -2.68
N VAL A 119 14.49 -8.11 -2.48
CA VAL A 119 15.08 -8.08 -1.13
C VAL A 119 14.60 -6.85 -0.34
N ARG A 120 14.49 -5.69 -1.02
CA ARG A 120 13.99 -4.46 -0.43
C ARG A 120 12.54 -4.59 0.04
N ASN A 121 11.64 -5.06 -0.81
CA ASN A 121 10.23 -5.20 -0.47
C ASN A 121 9.98 -6.27 0.61
N ARG A 122 10.81 -7.31 0.67
CA ARG A 122 10.72 -8.35 1.72
C ARG A 122 10.90 -7.81 3.13
N ARG A 123 11.61 -6.67 3.31
CA ARG A 123 11.81 -6.04 4.62
C ARG A 123 10.51 -5.54 5.24
N ALA A 124 9.52 -5.19 4.41
CA ALA A 124 8.23 -4.71 4.87
C ALA A 124 7.26 -5.82 5.30
N LEU A 125 7.51 -7.06 4.92
CA LEU A 125 6.58 -8.17 5.19
C LEU A 125 6.47 -8.45 6.69
N GLY A 126 5.23 -8.64 7.15
CA GLY A 126 4.92 -8.81 8.57
C GLY A 126 4.78 -7.50 9.35
N TYR A 127 5.14 -6.36 8.79
CA TYR A 127 4.91 -5.09 9.45
C TYR A 127 3.42 -4.79 9.55
N ASP A 128 2.93 -4.55 10.77
CA ASP A 128 1.55 -4.17 10.99
C ASP A 128 1.36 -2.67 10.77
N MET A 129 0.81 -2.31 9.63
CA MET A 129 0.59 -0.92 9.25
C MET A 129 -0.40 -0.20 10.16
N TYR A 130 -1.33 -0.93 10.77
CA TYR A 130 -2.32 -0.35 11.69
C TYR A 130 -1.71 0.06 13.04
N SER A 131 -0.52 -0.39 13.35
CA SER A 131 0.22 -0.02 14.56
C SER A 131 0.72 1.43 14.56
N GLU A 132 0.84 2.06 13.38
CA GLU A 132 1.40 3.40 13.22
C GLU A 132 0.28 4.43 12.93
N PRO A 133 0.22 5.56 13.67
CA PRO A 133 -0.94 6.48 13.63
C PRO A 133 -1.23 7.12 12.26
N ILE A 134 -0.20 7.49 11.48
CA ILE A 134 -0.39 8.15 10.17
C ILE A 134 -0.98 7.16 9.17
N ARG A 135 -0.47 5.92 9.14
CA ARG A 135 -0.99 4.84 8.32
C ARG A 135 -2.41 4.46 8.72
N ARG A 136 -2.64 4.29 10.02
CA ARG A 136 -3.95 3.95 10.56
C ARG A 136 -5.02 4.98 10.18
N ALA A 137 -4.73 6.27 10.30
CA ALA A 137 -5.65 7.34 9.92
C ALA A 137 -6.07 7.25 8.44
N ALA A 138 -5.13 6.97 7.54
CA ALA A 138 -5.43 6.79 6.11
C ALA A 138 -6.25 5.53 5.84
N MET A 139 -5.96 4.43 6.54
CA MET A 139 -6.69 3.17 6.41
C MET A 139 -8.14 3.31 6.93
N ASP A 140 -8.33 3.95 8.07
CA ASP A 140 -9.66 4.24 8.63
C ASP A 140 -10.50 5.10 7.68
N LEU A 141 -9.88 6.13 7.10
CA LEU A 141 -10.56 7.00 6.14
C LEU A 141 -10.89 6.27 4.82
N ALA A 142 -9.97 5.45 4.33
CA ALA A 142 -10.20 4.62 3.15
C ALA A 142 -11.36 3.63 3.37
N GLY A 143 -11.38 2.96 4.52
CA GLY A 143 -12.43 2.01 4.91
C GLY A 143 -13.79 2.68 5.06
N ALA A 144 -13.85 3.83 5.71
CA ALA A 144 -15.09 4.58 5.93
C ALA A 144 -15.71 5.09 4.63
N ASN A 145 -14.91 5.48 3.64
CA ASN A 145 -15.38 6.07 2.39
C ASN A 145 -15.39 5.10 1.20
N ASP A 146 -14.88 3.88 1.37
CA ASP A 146 -14.69 2.91 0.28
C ASP A 146 -13.96 3.51 -0.93
N ARG A 147 -12.85 4.19 -0.66
CA ARG A 147 -12.05 4.92 -1.67
C ARG A 147 -10.57 4.73 -1.48
N PRO A 148 -9.78 4.81 -2.57
CA PRO A 148 -8.34 4.99 -2.46
C PRO A 148 -8.03 6.26 -1.67
N THR A 149 -7.15 6.13 -0.65
CA THR A 149 -6.80 7.22 0.25
C THR A 149 -5.29 7.23 0.47
N ALA A 150 -4.67 8.38 0.26
CA ALA A 150 -3.25 8.57 0.52
C ALA A 150 -2.99 8.83 2.01
N SER A 151 -1.91 8.25 2.52
CA SER A 151 -1.40 8.60 3.83
C SER A 151 -0.69 9.96 3.83
N GLY A 152 -0.49 10.54 5.00
CA GLY A 152 0.51 11.58 5.20
C GLY A 152 1.93 11.04 4.97
N PRO A 153 2.95 11.92 5.08
CA PRO A 153 4.35 11.52 4.94
C PRO A 153 4.76 10.49 6.00
N ILE A 154 5.48 9.47 5.56
CA ILE A 154 6.00 8.39 6.41
C ILE A 154 7.40 8.00 5.96
N VAL A 155 8.09 7.20 6.77
CA VAL A 155 9.27 6.44 6.35
C VAL A 155 8.81 5.07 5.85
N LEU A 156 9.21 4.69 4.63
CA LEU A 156 8.84 3.41 4.04
C LEU A 156 9.57 2.26 4.75
N GLN A 157 8.84 1.20 5.08
CA GLN A 157 9.43 0.02 5.76
C GLN A 157 10.45 -0.74 4.90
N GLN A 158 10.37 -0.62 3.58
CA GLN A 158 11.33 -1.20 2.65
C GLN A 158 12.71 -0.56 2.72
N GLU A 159 12.81 0.69 3.18
CA GLU A 159 14.07 1.44 3.23
C GLU A 159 15.04 0.91 4.31
N GLY A 160 14.54 0.15 5.30
CA GLY A 160 15.36 -0.30 6.43
C GLY A 160 15.83 0.91 7.25
N ASP A 161 17.14 1.09 7.37
CA ASP A 161 17.74 2.21 8.12
C ASP A 161 17.77 3.53 7.33
N SER A 162 17.34 3.54 6.07
CA SER A 162 17.25 4.75 5.27
C SER A 162 15.98 5.55 5.62
N GLU A 163 16.11 6.85 5.82
CA GLU A 163 15.02 7.77 6.13
C GLU A 163 14.32 8.31 4.88
N ALA A 164 14.22 7.53 3.81
CA ALA A 164 13.56 8.00 2.60
C ALA A 164 12.07 8.28 2.85
N ALA A 165 11.69 9.52 2.64
CA ALA A 165 10.30 9.95 2.78
C ALA A 165 9.42 9.33 1.70
N GLY A 166 8.25 8.85 2.10
CA GLY A 166 7.27 8.26 1.21
C GLY A 166 5.84 8.50 1.68
N PHE A 167 4.92 7.93 0.96
CA PHE A 167 3.51 7.83 1.33
C PHE A 167 2.92 6.55 0.77
N LEU A 168 1.74 6.17 1.26
CA LEU A 168 1.01 5.00 0.81
C LEU A 168 -0.36 5.40 0.30
N ILE A 169 -0.85 4.72 -0.72
CA ILE A 169 -2.26 4.78 -1.12
C ILE A 169 -2.91 3.47 -0.72
N TYR A 170 -3.97 3.53 0.07
CA TYR A 170 -4.75 2.38 0.54
C TYR A 170 -6.08 2.31 -0.18
N MET A 171 -6.48 1.11 -0.59
CA MET A 171 -7.83 0.79 -1.05
C MET A 171 -8.39 -0.34 -0.21
N PRO A 172 -9.54 -0.17 0.45
CA PRO A 172 -10.15 -1.22 1.23
C PRO A 172 -10.68 -2.33 0.33
N VAL A 173 -10.60 -3.56 0.81
CA VAL A 173 -11.20 -4.75 0.21
C VAL A 173 -12.22 -5.28 1.18
N PHE A 174 -13.47 -5.34 0.73
CA PHE A 174 -14.57 -5.89 1.50
C PHE A 174 -14.97 -7.27 0.97
N GLU A 175 -15.51 -8.10 1.82
CA GLU A 175 -16.16 -9.36 1.46
C GLU A 175 -17.62 -9.37 1.89
N GLY A 176 -18.39 -10.29 1.32
CA GLY A 176 -19.84 -10.39 1.58
C GLY A 176 -20.68 -9.50 0.67
N LEU A 177 -22.00 -9.68 0.78
CA LEU A 177 -23.00 -8.89 0.07
C LEU A 177 -23.36 -7.63 0.86
N SER A 178 -24.01 -6.69 0.21
CA SER A 178 -24.27 -5.31 0.68
C SER A 178 -24.69 -5.15 2.15
N SER A 179 -25.44 -6.11 2.72
CA SER A 179 -25.94 -6.07 4.10
C SER A 179 -25.02 -6.73 5.14
N THR A 180 -24.05 -7.56 4.67
CA THR A 180 -23.13 -8.33 5.52
C THR A 180 -21.67 -8.08 5.12
N ARG A 181 -21.42 -6.90 4.58
CA ARG A 181 -20.12 -6.52 4.04
C ARG A 181 -19.12 -6.28 5.18
N GLU A 182 -18.05 -7.04 5.19
CA GLU A 182 -16.99 -6.94 6.19
C GLU A 182 -15.66 -6.55 5.56
N LEU A 183 -14.86 -5.79 6.28
CA LEU A 183 -13.53 -5.39 5.82
C LEU A 183 -12.58 -6.61 5.88
N LYS A 184 -12.14 -7.05 4.71
CA LYS A 184 -11.20 -8.17 4.54
C LYS A 184 -9.74 -7.75 4.70
N GLY A 185 -9.41 -6.56 4.26
CA GLY A 185 -8.07 -6.00 4.28
C GLY A 185 -7.91 -4.82 3.36
N PHE A 186 -6.65 -4.50 3.07
CA PHE A 186 -6.28 -3.40 2.18
C PHE A 186 -5.31 -3.88 1.10
N ILE A 187 -5.62 -3.54 -0.15
CA ILE A 187 -4.62 -3.48 -1.21
C ILE A 187 -4.01 -2.07 -1.19
N TYR A 188 -2.71 -1.98 -1.34
CA TYR A 188 -2.02 -0.70 -1.19
C TYR A 188 -0.80 -0.60 -2.10
N SER A 189 -0.32 0.61 -2.29
CA SER A 189 0.91 0.89 -3.03
C SER A 189 1.76 1.90 -2.28
N PRO A 190 3.02 1.58 -1.95
CA PRO A 190 3.97 2.52 -1.40
C PRO A 190 4.62 3.35 -2.51
N PHE A 191 4.86 4.63 -2.24
CA PHE A 191 5.49 5.58 -3.14
C PHE A 191 6.68 6.25 -2.48
N ASN A 192 7.80 6.30 -3.19
CA ASN A 192 8.92 7.16 -2.83
C ASN A 192 8.60 8.59 -3.28
N ALA A 193 8.60 9.54 -2.34
CA ALA A 193 8.20 10.92 -2.61
C ALA A 193 9.11 11.61 -3.64
N SER A 194 10.42 11.42 -3.56
CA SER A 194 11.38 12.01 -4.49
C SER A 194 11.20 11.50 -5.91
N GLN A 195 11.03 10.19 -6.08
CA GLN A 195 10.82 9.58 -7.40
C GLN A 195 9.44 9.94 -7.97
N PHE A 196 8.42 10.04 -7.12
CA PHE A 196 7.09 10.45 -7.53
C PHE A 196 7.09 11.87 -8.10
N LEU A 197 7.78 12.80 -7.44
CA LEU A 197 7.88 14.19 -7.86
C LEU A 197 8.80 14.37 -9.08
N SER A 198 9.97 13.74 -9.10
CA SER A 198 10.97 13.90 -10.19
C SER A 198 10.46 13.39 -11.54
N SER A 199 9.56 12.43 -11.55
CA SER A 199 8.97 11.88 -12.75
C SER A 199 7.73 12.66 -13.23
N ALA A 200 7.34 13.74 -12.52
CA ALA A 200 6.29 14.68 -12.92
C ALA A 200 6.86 15.91 -13.65
N SER A 201 8.18 16.06 -13.72
CA SER A 201 8.89 17.16 -14.41
C SER A 201 9.13 16.89 -15.90
#